data_948fc46de7615a93aaec29caeba9cbf2
#
_entry.id   948fc46de7615a93aaec29caeba9cbf2
#
_cell.length_a   1.000
_cell.length_b   1.000
_cell.length_c   1.000
_cell.angle_alpha   90.00
_cell.angle_beta   90.00
_cell.angle_gamma   90.00
#
_symmetry.space_group_name_H-M   'P 1'
#
loop_
_entity.id
_entity.type
_entity.pdbx_description
1 polymer ?
#
loop_
_entity_poly.entity_id
_entity_poly.type
_entity_poly.pdbx_seq_one_letter_code
_entity_poly.pdbx_strand_id
1 'polypeptide(L)'
;MNILITGADGFVGKNLKEYLENNKENIIFSPTLEELDLTDSDSAKNYFNNNNIEYVIHSATTESKNKIYPKDVCEKNLKMFCNILKYKDKDTYLINLGSGSEYSRPNWIPQMKEEYFDKYIPQDGHSYSKYLISKIINLSKDKTLINLRIFGIFGKFEDYTNKYISNCIAKNLIGLPIKINQNVIYDYLYIKDFCKIVEHFIKNKPVNNTMNVTPTDSIDLISINDYIQLTLKIKPKIDIIKEGYGREYTGDNTILLKNLRNYKFTPIKESIDELISYYKENMGLIDRDKLLEDNFLEYAKKIN
;
A
#
# COMPACT_ATOMS: atom_id res chain seq x y z
N MET A 1 -9.52 -18.47 12.68
CA MET A 1 -8.11 -18.39 12.24
C MET A 1 -7.39 -17.34 13.06
N ASN A 2 -6.17 -17.62 13.51
CA ASN A 2 -5.35 -16.71 14.32
C ASN A 2 -4.44 -15.88 13.40
N ILE A 3 -4.74 -14.59 13.24
CA ILE A 3 -4.11 -13.71 12.26
C ILE A 3 -3.40 -12.57 12.97
N LEU A 4 -2.08 -12.49 12.83
CA LEU A 4 -1.29 -11.34 13.28
C LEU A 4 -1.21 -10.31 12.16
N ILE A 5 -1.61 -9.08 12.44
CA ILE A 5 -1.45 -7.93 11.54
C ILE A 5 -0.42 -6.99 12.18
N THR A 6 0.77 -6.94 11.62
CA THR A 6 1.79 -5.98 12.07
C THR A 6 1.53 -4.61 11.43
N GLY A 7 1.74 -3.53 12.15
CA GLY A 7 1.44 -2.19 11.64
C GLY A 7 -0.06 -1.93 11.46
N ALA A 8 -0.88 -2.48 12.36
CA ALA A 8 -2.34 -2.38 12.32
C ALA A 8 -2.87 -0.95 12.52
N ASP A 9 -2.06 -0.04 13.05
CA ASP A 9 -2.41 1.38 13.22
C ASP A 9 -2.21 2.20 11.93
N GLY A 10 -1.45 1.66 10.97
CA GLY A 10 -1.22 2.29 9.67
C GLY A 10 -2.41 2.14 8.71
N PHE A 11 -2.38 2.88 7.61
CA PHE A 11 -3.47 2.91 6.61
C PHE A 11 -3.95 1.51 6.17
N VAL A 12 -3.04 0.70 5.66
CA VAL A 12 -3.40 -0.63 5.12
C VAL A 12 -3.75 -1.61 6.24
N GLY A 13 -2.94 -1.62 7.31
CA GLY A 13 -3.15 -2.53 8.44
C GLY A 13 -4.47 -2.29 9.15
N LYS A 14 -4.86 -1.02 9.35
CA LYS A 14 -6.14 -0.65 9.97
C LYS A 14 -7.35 -1.10 9.15
N ASN A 15 -7.31 -0.93 7.84
CA ASN A 15 -8.37 -1.43 6.95
C ASN A 15 -8.46 -2.96 6.96
N LEU A 16 -7.32 -3.65 6.92
CA LEU A 16 -7.28 -5.11 7.02
C LEU A 16 -7.84 -5.62 8.36
N LYS A 17 -7.48 -4.96 9.47
CA LYS A 17 -8.01 -5.28 10.79
C LYS A 17 -9.53 -5.18 10.80
N GLU A 18 -10.09 -4.01 10.47
CA GLU A 18 -11.53 -3.80 10.44
C GLU A 18 -12.25 -4.80 9.51
N TYR A 19 -11.66 -5.09 8.34
CA TYR A 19 -12.25 -6.02 7.38
C TYR A 19 -12.28 -7.46 7.91
N LEU A 20 -11.15 -7.95 8.44
CA LEU A 20 -11.01 -9.33 8.88
C LEU A 20 -11.74 -9.62 10.21
N GLU A 21 -11.94 -8.61 11.07
CA GLU A 21 -12.74 -8.71 12.30
C GLU A 21 -14.24 -8.91 12.04
N ASN A 22 -14.75 -8.60 10.82
CA ASN A 22 -16.14 -8.88 10.45
C ASN A 22 -16.44 -10.40 10.42
N ASN A 23 -15.46 -11.23 10.15
CA ASN A 23 -15.59 -12.67 10.30
C ASN A 23 -15.30 -13.08 11.76
N LYS A 24 -16.33 -13.45 12.50
CA LYS A 24 -16.24 -13.81 13.92
C LYS A 24 -15.43 -15.08 14.23
N GLU A 25 -15.09 -15.86 13.20
CA GLU A 25 -14.18 -17.01 13.34
C GLU A 25 -12.69 -16.61 13.36
N ASN A 26 -12.38 -15.34 13.02
CA ASN A 26 -11.05 -14.83 13.09
C ASN A 26 -10.73 -14.27 14.47
N ILE A 27 -9.54 -14.59 14.97
CA ILE A 27 -8.92 -13.96 16.13
C ILE A 27 -7.80 -13.08 15.59
N ILE A 28 -7.96 -11.75 15.71
CA ILE A 28 -7.01 -10.78 15.16
C ILE A 28 -6.07 -10.30 16.26
N PHE A 29 -4.78 -10.56 16.07
CA PHE A 29 -3.69 -10.02 16.87
C PHE A 29 -3.18 -8.75 16.18
N SER A 30 -3.28 -7.62 16.85
CA SER A 30 -2.88 -6.31 16.31
C SER A 30 -2.09 -5.52 17.36
N PRO A 31 -0.88 -6.02 17.74
CA PRO A 31 -0.10 -5.43 18.80
C PRO A 31 0.37 -4.03 18.46
N THR A 32 0.46 -3.18 19.49
CA THR A 32 1.17 -1.91 19.46
C THR A 32 2.68 -2.13 19.40
N LEU A 33 3.46 -1.08 19.14
CA LEU A 33 4.93 -1.15 19.16
C LEU A 33 5.47 -1.56 20.56
N GLU A 34 4.77 -1.17 21.62
CA GLU A 34 5.16 -1.53 23.00
C GLU A 34 4.93 -3.02 23.29
N GLU A 35 3.92 -3.63 22.69
CA GLU A 35 3.59 -5.05 22.83
C GLU A 35 4.45 -5.94 21.93
N LEU A 36 4.84 -5.43 20.75
CA LEU A 36 5.66 -6.15 19.77
C LEU A 36 6.57 -5.19 18.99
N ASP A 37 7.79 -4.99 19.46
CA ASP A 37 8.86 -4.38 18.66
C ASP A 37 9.53 -5.45 17.79
N LEU A 38 9.18 -5.49 16.51
CA LEU A 38 9.77 -6.42 15.55
C LEU A 38 11.25 -6.13 15.24
N THR A 39 11.78 -4.96 15.62
CA THR A 39 13.22 -4.67 15.48
C THR A 39 14.04 -5.26 16.62
N ASP A 40 13.38 -5.64 17.73
CA ASP A 40 13.96 -6.35 18.86
C ASP A 40 13.71 -7.87 18.73
N SER A 41 14.80 -8.62 18.74
CA SER A 41 14.77 -10.09 18.61
C SER A 41 14.10 -10.78 19.81
N ASP A 42 14.27 -10.27 21.03
CA ASP A 42 13.70 -10.87 22.23
C ASP A 42 12.20 -10.55 22.35
N SER A 43 11.79 -9.33 22.00
CA SER A 43 10.38 -8.95 21.87
C SER A 43 9.65 -9.85 20.89
N ALA A 44 10.18 -10.00 19.66
CA ALA A 44 9.60 -10.87 18.65
C ALA A 44 9.54 -12.34 19.12
N LYS A 45 10.63 -12.87 19.70
CA LYS A 45 10.65 -14.24 20.23
C LYS A 45 9.57 -14.49 21.29
N ASN A 46 9.48 -13.59 22.25
CA ASN A 46 8.49 -13.71 23.33
C ASN A 46 7.06 -13.67 22.79
N TYR A 47 6.80 -12.76 21.84
CA TYR A 47 5.45 -12.62 21.25
C TYR A 47 5.03 -13.88 20.50
N PHE A 48 5.87 -14.41 19.61
CA PHE A 48 5.55 -15.63 18.85
C PHE A 48 5.45 -16.88 19.74
N ASN A 49 6.27 -16.98 20.79
CA ASN A 49 6.19 -18.11 21.72
C ASN A 49 4.91 -18.13 22.58
N ASN A 50 4.33 -16.96 22.84
CA ASN A 50 3.15 -16.82 23.71
C ASN A 50 1.83 -16.79 22.93
N ASN A 51 1.86 -16.72 21.60
CA ASN A 51 0.67 -16.59 20.77
C ASN A 51 0.68 -17.63 19.65
N ASN A 52 -0.40 -18.41 19.55
CA ASN A 52 -0.57 -19.36 18.46
C ASN A 52 -0.99 -18.61 17.18
N ILE A 53 -0.05 -18.24 16.31
CA ILE A 53 -0.28 -17.47 15.08
C ILE A 53 -0.27 -18.41 13.86
N GLU A 54 -1.39 -18.46 13.12
CA GLU A 54 -1.52 -19.23 11.88
C GLU A 54 -1.12 -18.40 10.64
N TYR A 55 -1.42 -17.10 10.67
CA TYR A 55 -1.15 -16.16 9.58
C TYR A 55 -0.50 -14.89 10.10
N VAL A 56 0.52 -14.41 9.41
CA VAL A 56 1.09 -13.09 9.61
C VAL A 56 0.86 -12.24 8.37
N ILE A 57 0.21 -11.09 8.52
CA ILE A 57 0.13 -10.05 7.49
C ILE A 57 1.12 -8.96 7.89
N HIS A 58 2.27 -8.92 7.20
CA HIS A 58 3.33 -7.98 7.54
C HIS A 58 3.14 -6.66 6.80
N SER A 59 2.40 -5.74 7.45
CA SER A 59 2.14 -4.37 6.97
C SER A 59 3.05 -3.33 7.61
N ALA A 60 3.73 -3.68 8.71
CA ALA A 60 4.64 -2.76 9.39
C ALA A 60 5.81 -2.35 8.50
N THR A 61 6.17 -1.09 8.58
CA THR A 61 7.35 -0.49 7.94
C THR A 61 7.85 0.66 8.79
N THR A 62 9.11 0.99 8.66
CA THR A 62 9.67 2.17 9.35
C THR A 62 8.95 3.44 8.87
N GLU A 63 8.52 4.25 9.82
CA GLU A 63 7.77 5.47 9.56
C GLU A 63 8.63 6.52 8.86
N SER A 64 8.02 7.28 7.96
CA SER A 64 8.64 8.43 7.31
C SER A 64 8.00 9.72 7.80
N LYS A 65 8.78 10.78 7.99
CA LYS A 65 8.26 12.13 8.20
C LYS A 65 8.25 12.87 6.87
N ASN A 66 7.09 13.32 6.41
CA ASN A 66 6.92 13.98 5.10
C ASN A 66 7.60 13.20 3.95
N LYS A 67 7.44 11.87 3.97
CA LYS A 67 8.07 10.91 3.04
C LYS A 67 9.60 10.93 3.02
N ILE A 68 10.23 11.48 4.04
CA ILE A 68 11.66 11.36 4.29
C ILE A 68 11.87 10.22 5.27
N TYR A 69 12.48 9.16 4.81
CA TYR A 69 12.82 8.00 5.64
C TYR A 69 14.12 8.24 6.43
N PRO A 70 14.24 7.68 7.64
CA PRO A 70 15.48 7.70 8.37
C PRO A 70 16.57 6.89 7.63
N LYS A 71 17.85 7.19 7.91
CA LYS A 71 18.98 6.54 7.21
C LYS A 71 19.02 5.02 7.43
N ASP A 72 18.53 4.55 8.56
CA ASP A 72 18.48 3.14 8.97
C ASP A 72 17.20 2.41 8.55
N VAL A 73 16.37 3.02 7.67
CA VAL A 73 15.09 2.44 7.21
C VAL A 73 15.26 1.02 6.66
N CYS A 74 16.30 0.80 5.86
CA CYS A 74 16.56 -0.51 5.27
C CYS A 74 16.87 -1.56 6.34
N GLU A 75 17.75 -1.23 7.27
CA GLU A 75 18.13 -2.10 8.38
C GLU A 75 16.91 -2.46 9.24
N LYS A 76 16.12 -1.47 9.65
CA LYS A 76 14.93 -1.69 10.48
C LYS A 76 13.89 -2.57 9.80
N ASN A 77 13.57 -2.28 8.53
CA ASN A 77 12.61 -3.08 7.78
C ASN A 77 13.08 -4.53 7.62
N LEU A 78 14.37 -4.75 7.36
CA LEU A 78 14.93 -6.10 7.29
C LEU A 78 14.93 -6.80 8.65
N LYS A 79 15.27 -6.12 9.74
CA LYS A 79 15.19 -6.70 11.10
C LYS A 79 13.78 -7.17 11.42
N MET A 80 12.75 -6.35 11.15
CA MET A 80 11.35 -6.73 11.37
C MET A 80 11.01 -8.01 10.60
N PHE A 81 11.31 -8.04 9.32
CA PHE A 81 11.02 -9.21 8.47
C PHE A 81 11.80 -10.47 8.90
N CYS A 82 13.11 -10.33 9.17
CA CYS A 82 13.95 -11.44 9.59
C CYS A 82 13.53 -12.01 10.96
N ASN A 83 13.12 -11.17 11.90
CA ASN A 83 12.62 -11.62 13.20
C ASN A 83 11.30 -12.38 13.07
N ILE A 84 10.39 -11.95 12.18
CA ILE A 84 9.19 -12.74 11.85
C ILE A 84 9.60 -14.10 11.29
N LEU A 85 10.49 -14.16 10.30
CA LEU A 85 10.94 -15.42 9.70
C LEU A 85 11.57 -16.36 10.72
N LYS A 86 12.34 -15.80 11.66
CA LYS A 86 13.07 -16.58 12.66
C LYS A 86 12.16 -17.20 13.72
N TYR A 87 11.07 -16.52 14.09
CA TYR A 87 10.28 -16.90 15.25
C TYR A 87 8.86 -17.39 14.93
N LYS A 88 8.38 -17.18 13.68
CA LYS A 88 7.13 -17.81 13.25
C LYS A 88 7.27 -19.33 13.23
N ASP A 89 6.20 -20.06 13.52
CA ASP A 89 6.18 -21.51 13.32
C ASP A 89 6.35 -21.85 11.82
N LYS A 90 6.90 -23.04 11.55
CA LYS A 90 7.16 -23.51 10.18
C LYS A 90 5.91 -23.52 9.28
N ASP A 91 4.73 -23.75 9.87
CA ASP A 91 3.46 -23.83 9.16
C ASP A 91 2.70 -22.50 9.12
N THR A 92 3.18 -21.46 9.84
CA THR A 92 2.61 -20.12 9.82
C THR A 92 2.82 -19.48 8.45
N TYR A 93 1.73 -19.00 7.86
CA TYR A 93 1.74 -18.27 6.59
C TYR A 93 2.13 -16.81 6.81
N LEU A 94 3.08 -16.32 6.01
CA LEU A 94 3.52 -14.94 6.02
C LEU A 94 3.16 -14.26 4.69
N ILE A 95 2.23 -13.32 4.74
CA ILE A 95 1.88 -12.41 3.64
C ILE A 95 2.63 -11.09 3.87
N ASN A 96 3.70 -10.87 3.13
CA ASN A 96 4.45 -9.63 3.15
C ASN A 96 3.83 -8.61 2.19
N LEU A 97 3.64 -7.38 2.66
CA LEU A 97 3.19 -6.28 1.81
C LEU A 97 4.40 -5.62 1.14
N GLY A 98 4.65 -6.06 -0.09
CA GLY A 98 5.67 -5.51 -0.97
C GLY A 98 5.23 -4.22 -1.67
N SER A 99 5.99 -3.77 -2.64
CA SER A 99 5.75 -2.52 -3.35
C SER A 99 6.25 -2.56 -4.79
N GLY A 100 5.55 -1.92 -5.72
CA GLY A 100 6.07 -1.68 -7.07
C GLY A 100 7.38 -0.88 -7.09
N SER A 101 7.75 -0.22 -5.98
CA SER A 101 9.06 0.43 -5.85
C SER A 101 10.25 -0.56 -5.87
N GLU A 102 10.00 -1.86 -5.66
CA GLU A 102 10.97 -2.94 -5.82
C GLU A 102 11.60 -2.99 -7.22
N TYR A 103 10.91 -2.44 -8.24
CA TYR A 103 11.39 -2.40 -9.62
C TYR A 103 12.33 -1.23 -9.94
N SER A 104 12.76 -0.46 -8.96
CA SER A 104 13.62 0.72 -9.13
C SER A 104 12.96 1.85 -9.94
N ARG A 105 12.51 2.89 -9.26
CA ARG A 105 11.76 4.03 -9.83
C ARG A 105 12.35 4.62 -11.13
N PRO A 106 13.67 4.84 -11.26
CA PRO A 106 14.24 5.39 -12.50
C PRO A 106 14.04 4.49 -13.73
N ASN A 107 13.70 3.23 -13.52
CA ASN A 107 13.61 2.21 -14.56
C ASN A 107 12.18 1.69 -14.77
N TRP A 108 11.17 2.38 -14.23
CA TRP A 108 9.78 2.00 -14.47
C TRP A 108 9.39 2.16 -15.93
N ILE A 109 8.63 1.17 -16.40
CA ILE A 109 7.99 1.14 -17.70
C ILE A 109 6.50 0.86 -17.51
N PRO A 110 5.63 1.19 -18.48
CA PRO A 110 4.22 0.85 -18.42
C PRO A 110 4.00 -0.66 -18.22
N GLN A 111 3.03 -1.00 -17.37
CA GLN A 111 2.58 -2.38 -17.09
C GLN A 111 3.73 -3.34 -16.76
N MET A 112 4.53 -2.98 -15.73
CA MET A 112 5.65 -3.80 -15.28
C MET A 112 5.21 -5.20 -14.89
N LYS A 113 5.85 -6.21 -15.48
CA LYS A 113 5.64 -7.63 -15.19
C LYS A 113 6.60 -8.13 -14.11
N GLU A 114 6.24 -9.23 -13.45
CA GLU A 114 7.07 -9.85 -12.40
C GLU A 114 8.46 -10.26 -12.88
N GLU A 115 8.62 -10.61 -14.16
CA GLU A 115 9.91 -10.94 -14.77
C GLU A 115 10.89 -9.75 -14.85
N TYR A 116 10.39 -8.52 -14.60
CA TYR A 116 11.21 -7.31 -14.51
C TYR A 116 11.95 -7.20 -13.16
N PHE A 117 11.52 -7.95 -12.18
CA PHE A 117 12.17 -7.99 -10.88
C PHE A 117 13.65 -8.40 -11.01
N ASP A 118 14.51 -7.76 -10.21
CA ASP A 118 15.96 -8.02 -10.18
C ASP A 118 16.77 -7.53 -11.41
N LYS A 119 16.12 -6.90 -12.42
CA LYS A 119 16.87 -6.26 -13.52
C LYS A 119 17.57 -4.97 -13.07
N TYR A 120 16.97 -4.26 -12.14
CA TYR A 120 17.50 -3.02 -11.57
C TYR A 120 17.29 -2.98 -10.07
N ILE A 121 18.30 -2.49 -9.34
CA ILE A 121 18.29 -2.42 -7.89
C ILE A 121 17.89 -1.01 -7.46
N PRO A 122 16.86 -0.84 -6.59
CA PRO A 122 16.48 0.45 -6.04
C PRO A 122 17.62 1.11 -5.25
N GLN A 123 17.73 2.44 -5.33
CA GLN A 123 18.81 3.19 -4.68
C GLN A 123 18.41 3.79 -3.33
N ASP A 124 17.12 4.06 -3.10
CA ASP A 124 16.64 4.57 -1.82
C ASP A 124 16.45 3.42 -0.80
N GLY A 125 16.72 3.70 0.47
CA GLY A 125 16.75 2.67 1.52
C GLY A 125 15.41 1.99 1.74
N HIS A 126 14.27 2.68 1.54
CA HIS A 126 12.95 2.09 1.70
C HIS A 126 12.65 1.08 0.56
N SER A 127 12.79 1.50 -0.69
CA SER A 127 12.57 0.61 -1.84
C SER A 127 13.56 -0.54 -1.86
N TYR A 128 14.82 -0.27 -1.45
CA TYR A 128 15.86 -1.31 -1.34
C TYR A 128 15.50 -2.37 -0.30
N SER A 129 14.94 -1.98 0.86
CA SER A 129 14.48 -2.96 1.85
C SER A 129 13.37 -3.84 1.30
N LYS A 130 12.38 -3.26 0.60
CA LYS A 130 11.28 -4.01 -0.05
C LYS A 130 11.82 -4.99 -1.11
N TYR A 131 12.77 -4.53 -1.93
CA TYR A 131 13.46 -5.37 -2.91
C TYR A 131 14.18 -6.55 -2.26
N LEU A 132 14.96 -6.33 -1.18
CA LEU A 132 15.68 -7.39 -0.49
C LEU A 132 14.73 -8.43 0.13
N ILE A 133 13.64 -7.99 0.78
CA ILE A 133 12.60 -8.87 1.33
C ILE A 133 11.99 -9.72 0.20
N SER A 134 11.62 -9.09 -0.91
CA SER A 134 11.08 -9.79 -2.08
C SER A 134 12.07 -10.81 -2.65
N LYS A 135 13.36 -10.47 -2.69
CA LYS A 135 14.42 -11.37 -3.15
C LYS A 135 14.58 -12.57 -2.22
N ILE A 136 14.54 -12.38 -0.90
CA ILE A 136 14.56 -13.47 0.08
C ILE A 136 13.38 -14.41 -0.15
N ILE A 137 12.16 -13.88 -0.33
CA ILE A 137 10.95 -14.69 -0.57
C ILE A 137 11.06 -15.45 -1.89
N ASN A 138 11.52 -14.80 -2.98
CA ASN A 138 11.68 -15.45 -4.28
C ASN A 138 12.71 -16.58 -4.29
N LEU A 139 13.80 -16.46 -3.54
CA LEU A 139 14.84 -17.47 -3.43
C LEU A 139 14.49 -18.59 -2.43
N SER A 140 13.50 -18.35 -1.56
CA SER A 140 13.08 -19.33 -0.57
C SER A 140 12.34 -20.51 -1.20
N LYS A 141 12.57 -21.70 -0.66
CA LYS A 141 11.77 -22.91 -0.96
C LYS A 141 10.52 -22.99 -0.06
N ASP A 142 10.41 -22.11 0.93
CA ASP A 142 9.28 -22.07 1.86
C ASP A 142 8.02 -21.56 1.14
N LYS A 143 7.03 -22.43 1.01
CA LYS A 143 5.74 -22.12 0.36
C LYS A 143 4.76 -21.38 1.26
N THR A 144 5.14 -21.12 2.50
CA THR A 144 4.35 -20.30 3.42
C THR A 144 4.61 -18.80 3.27
N LEU A 145 5.60 -18.40 2.45
CA LEU A 145 5.97 -17.01 2.24
C LEU A 145 5.33 -16.47 0.96
N ILE A 146 4.61 -15.35 1.08
CA ILE A 146 3.96 -14.64 -0.04
C ILE A 146 4.40 -13.18 -0.02
N ASN A 147 4.71 -12.61 -1.17
CA ASN A 147 4.96 -11.17 -1.35
C ASN A 147 3.94 -10.55 -2.31
N LEU A 148 3.17 -9.61 -1.84
CA LEU A 148 2.18 -8.86 -2.61
C LEU A 148 2.74 -7.48 -2.96
N ARG A 149 3.20 -7.27 -4.21
CA ARG A 149 3.71 -5.97 -4.70
C ARG A 149 2.56 -5.03 -4.98
N ILE A 150 2.27 -4.15 -4.06
CA ILE A 150 1.22 -3.13 -4.20
C ILE A 150 1.80 -1.94 -4.97
N PHE A 151 1.08 -1.46 -5.99
CA PHE A 151 1.41 -0.23 -6.70
C PHE A 151 0.73 0.99 -6.05
N GLY A 152 -0.16 1.68 -6.74
CA GLY A 152 -0.98 2.70 -6.09
C GLY A 152 -2.10 2.05 -5.26
N ILE A 153 -2.28 2.48 -4.02
CA ILE A 153 -3.40 2.03 -3.18
C ILE A 153 -4.01 3.24 -2.48
N PHE A 154 -5.35 3.29 -2.38
CA PHE A 154 -6.09 4.40 -1.80
C PHE A 154 -7.34 3.94 -1.05
N GLY A 155 -7.84 4.79 -0.16
CA GLY A 155 -9.07 4.55 0.60
C GLY A 155 -9.11 5.25 1.95
N LYS A 156 -10.07 4.89 2.80
CA LYS A 156 -10.21 5.49 4.14
C LYS A 156 -8.95 5.25 4.99
N PHE A 157 -8.65 6.18 5.89
CA PHE A 157 -7.46 6.23 6.75
C PHE A 157 -6.14 6.50 6.02
N GLU A 158 -6.19 6.77 4.71
CA GLU A 158 -5.01 7.20 3.97
C GLU A 158 -4.59 8.62 4.41
N ASP A 159 -3.31 8.91 4.37
CA ASP A 159 -2.78 10.24 4.62
C ASP A 159 -3.17 11.21 3.49
N TYR A 160 -4.24 11.95 3.67
CA TYR A 160 -4.76 12.91 2.70
C TYR A 160 -3.81 14.10 2.43
N THR A 161 -2.79 14.31 3.26
CA THR A 161 -1.80 15.37 3.01
C THR A 161 -0.79 14.98 1.94
N ASN A 162 -0.55 13.68 1.74
CA ASN A 162 0.51 13.14 0.91
C ASN A 162 0.05 12.18 -0.21
N LYS A 163 -1.24 11.79 -0.23
CA LYS A 163 -1.77 10.82 -1.19
C LYS A 163 -2.78 11.45 -2.11
N TYR A 164 -2.60 11.31 -3.41
CA TYR A 164 -3.24 12.14 -4.42
C TYR A 164 -4.77 12.15 -4.36
N ILE A 165 -5.42 10.97 -4.41
CA ILE A 165 -6.90 10.89 -4.44
C ILE A 165 -7.50 11.52 -3.18
N SER A 166 -7.02 11.12 -2.02
CA SER A 166 -7.46 11.68 -0.73
C SER A 166 -7.16 13.19 -0.61
N ASN A 167 -6.02 13.64 -1.11
CA ASN A 167 -5.65 15.06 -1.14
C ASN A 167 -6.61 15.87 -2.03
N CYS A 168 -6.91 15.38 -3.25
CA CYS A 168 -7.86 16.02 -4.14
C CYS A 168 -9.26 16.13 -3.51
N ILE A 169 -9.75 15.05 -2.89
CA ILE A 169 -11.06 15.06 -2.23
C ILE A 169 -11.07 16.08 -1.10
N ALA A 170 -10.09 16.01 -0.19
CA ALA A 170 -10.01 16.89 0.98
C ALA A 170 -9.90 18.36 0.57
N LYS A 171 -9.01 18.71 -0.38
CA LYS A 171 -8.88 20.08 -0.90
C LYS A 171 -10.15 20.60 -1.57
N ASN A 172 -10.79 19.79 -2.43
CA ASN A 172 -12.02 20.20 -3.10
C ASN A 172 -13.17 20.42 -2.09
N LEU A 173 -13.29 19.59 -1.04
CA LEU A 173 -14.33 19.75 -0.02
C LEU A 173 -14.20 21.07 0.79
N ILE A 174 -12.99 21.60 0.95
CA ILE A 174 -12.76 22.84 1.70
C ILE A 174 -12.37 24.03 0.80
N GLY A 175 -12.54 23.88 -0.52
CA GLY A 175 -12.36 24.97 -1.49
C GLY A 175 -10.90 25.40 -1.70
N LEU A 176 -9.94 24.49 -1.54
CA LEU A 176 -8.53 24.75 -1.86
C LEU A 176 -8.21 24.37 -3.32
N PRO A 177 -7.26 25.07 -3.97
CA PRO A 177 -6.85 24.77 -5.35
C PRO A 177 -6.13 23.43 -5.43
N ILE A 178 -6.34 22.73 -6.55
CA ILE A 178 -5.61 21.50 -6.87
C ILE A 178 -4.42 21.85 -7.75
N LYS A 179 -3.25 21.37 -7.36
CA LYS A 179 -2.01 21.52 -8.13
C LYS A 179 -1.30 20.19 -8.24
N ILE A 180 -0.77 19.89 -9.44
CA ILE A 180 0.10 18.74 -9.66
C ILE A 180 1.40 19.18 -10.32
N ASN A 181 2.46 18.41 -10.09
CA ASN A 181 3.73 18.67 -10.78
C ASN A 181 3.62 18.36 -12.27
N GLN A 182 3.10 17.19 -12.62
CA GLN A 182 2.90 16.70 -13.97
C GLN A 182 1.77 15.68 -13.99
N ASN A 183 1.07 15.51 -15.12
CA ASN A 183 0.11 14.43 -15.27
C ASN A 183 0.83 13.07 -15.33
N VAL A 184 0.32 12.06 -14.62
CA VAL A 184 0.91 10.71 -14.56
C VAL A 184 -0.19 9.67 -14.55
N ILE A 185 0.03 8.56 -15.25
CA ILE A 185 -0.86 7.41 -15.25
C ILE A 185 -0.48 6.46 -14.12
N TYR A 186 -1.47 6.05 -13.34
CA TYR A 186 -1.33 5.12 -12.20
C TYR A 186 -2.35 4.00 -12.24
N ASP A 187 -2.01 2.89 -11.62
CA ASP A 187 -2.93 1.85 -11.18
C ASP A 187 -3.32 2.12 -9.72
N TYR A 188 -4.53 2.60 -9.52
CA TYR A 188 -5.01 2.86 -8.16
C TYR A 188 -5.91 1.73 -7.68
N LEU A 189 -5.38 0.86 -6.83
CA LEU A 189 -6.11 -0.22 -6.17
C LEU A 189 -6.94 0.33 -5.01
N TYR A 190 -8.24 0.02 -4.98
CA TYR A 190 -9.08 0.37 -3.86
C TYR A 190 -8.79 -0.53 -2.65
N ILE A 191 -8.70 0.08 -1.46
CA ILE A 191 -8.33 -0.63 -0.23
C ILE A 191 -9.28 -1.80 0.10
N LYS A 192 -10.58 -1.69 -0.18
CA LYS A 192 -11.53 -2.79 0.04
C LYS A 192 -11.24 -3.99 -0.85
N ASP A 193 -10.82 -3.75 -2.10
CA ASP A 193 -10.43 -4.85 -2.99
C ASP A 193 -9.15 -5.51 -2.49
N PHE A 194 -8.19 -4.73 -2.01
CA PHE A 194 -6.98 -5.29 -1.39
C PHE A 194 -7.30 -6.18 -0.18
N CYS A 195 -8.22 -5.75 0.70
CA CYS A 195 -8.66 -6.57 1.83
C CYS A 195 -9.26 -7.91 1.37
N LYS A 196 -10.12 -7.90 0.33
CA LYS A 196 -10.70 -9.13 -0.25
C LYS A 196 -9.63 -10.04 -0.86
N ILE A 197 -8.61 -9.46 -1.51
CA ILE A 197 -7.49 -10.21 -2.09
C ILE A 197 -6.67 -10.89 -0.99
N VAL A 198 -6.36 -10.19 0.09
CA VAL A 198 -5.66 -10.77 1.24
C VAL A 198 -6.48 -11.89 1.87
N GLU A 199 -7.78 -11.69 2.11
CA GLU A 199 -8.68 -12.73 2.61
C GLU A 199 -8.72 -13.94 1.68
N HIS A 200 -8.75 -13.72 0.37
CA HIS A 200 -8.69 -14.82 -0.61
C HIS A 200 -7.42 -15.65 -0.44
N PHE A 201 -6.24 -15.02 -0.27
CA PHE A 201 -4.98 -15.74 -0.10
C PHE A 201 -4.78 -16.37 1.28
N ILE A 202 -5.50 -15.90 2.30
CA ILE A 202 -5.62 -16.62 3.57
C ILE A 202 -6.37 -17.93 3.38
N LYS A 203 -7.47 -17.92 2.62
CA LYS A 203 -8.33 -19.10 2.39
C LYS A 203 -7.79 -20.02 1.30
N ASN A 204 -7.14 -19.46 0.28
CA ASN A 204 -6.67 -20.16 -0.93
C ASN A 204 -5.19 -19.82 -1.18
N LYS A 205 -4.32 -20.75 -0.86
CA LYS A 205 -2.87 -20.54 -1.05
C LYS A 205 -2.55 -20.30 -2.53
N PRO A 206 -1.85 -19.21 -2.88
CA PRO A 206 -1.52 -18.94 -4.27
C PRO A 206 -0.46 -19.92 -4.80
N VAL A 207 -0.45 -20.15 -6.11
CA VAL A 207 0.59 -20.93 -6.79
C VAL A 207 1.90 -20.15 -6.83
N ASN A 208 1.82 -18.85 -7.02
CA ASN A 208 2.98 -17.95 -7.09
C ASN A 208 3.21 -17.29 -5.73
N ASN A 209 4.43 -17.33 -5.23
CA ASN A 209 4.79 -16.72 -3.96
C ASN A 209 5.06 -15.20 -4.06
N THR A 210 5.17 -14.65 -5.25
CA THR A 210 5.31 -13.20 -5.47
C THR A 210 4.46 -12.78 -6.67
N MET A 211 3.71 -11.69 -6.53
CA MET A 211 2.87 -11.16 -7.60
C MET A 211 2.61 -9.66 -7.46
N ASN A 212 2.37 -9.00 -8.57
CA ASN A 212 1.90 -7.63 -8.59
C ASN A 212 0.43 -7.57 -8.19
N VAL A 213 0.08 -6.63 -7.32
CA VAL A 213 -1.29 -6.43 -6.85
C VAL A 213 -1.74 -5.03 -7.28
N THR A 214 -2.44 -5.01 -8.39
CA THR A 214 -2.88 -3.79 -9.07
C THR A 214 -4.19 -4.05 -9.84
N PRO A 215 -5.08 -3.06 -10.02
CA PRO A 215 -6.28 -3.24 -10.83
C PRO A 215 -5.92 -3.38 -12.31
N THR A 216 -6.90 -3.76 -13.13
CA THR A 216 -6.73 -3.90 -14.58
C THR A 216 -6.69 -2.53 -15.27
N ASP A 217 -7.49 -1.58 -14.76
CA ASP A 217 -7.63 -0.26 -15.38
C ASP A 217 -6.69 0.74 -14.72
N SER A 218 -6.03 1.54 -15.55
CA SER A 218 -5.19 2.66 -15.14
C SER A 218 -5.92 3.98 -15.35
N ILE A 219 -5.55 5.02 -14.62
CA ILE A 219 -6.14 6.35 -14.72
C ILE A 219 -5.08 7.43 -14.48
N ASP A 220 -5.21 8.56 -15.16
CA ASP A 220 -4.33 9.69 -14.96
C ASP A 220 -4.86 10.68 -13.90
N LEU A 221 -3.95 11.49 -13.36
CA LEU A 221 -4.25 12.40 -12.25
C LEU A 221 -5.29 13.48 -12.62
N ILE A 222 -5.28 13.98 -13.86
CA ILE A 222 -6.26 14.98 -14.32
C ILE A 222 -7.65 14.36 -14.32
N SER A 223 -7.81 13.19 -14.93
CA SER A 223 -9.09 12.46 -15.00
C SER A 223 -9.69 12.17 -13.63
N ILE A 224 -8.85 11.85 -12.63
CA ILE A 224 -9.29 11.67 -11.24
C ILE A 224 -9.84 12.98 -10.68
N ASN A 225 -9.09 14.08 -10.82
CA ASN A 225 -9.52 15.38 -10.31
C ASN A 225 -10.83 15.84 -10.96
N ASP A 226 -10.92 15.73 -12.28
CA ASP A 226 -12.11 16.14 -13.03
C ASP A 226 -13.34 15.35 -12.57
N TYR A 227 -13.19 14.03 -12.36
CA TYR A 227 -14.27 13.21 -11.84
C TYR A 227 -14.71 13.65 -10.43
N ILE A 228 -13.77 13.90 -9.52
CA ILE A 228 -14.05 14.39 -8.16
C ILE A 228 -14.80 15.71 -8.21
N GLN A 229 -14.32 16.67 -9.00
CA GLN A 229 -14.92 18.00 -9.10
C GLN A 229 -16.32 17.96 -9.72
N LEU A 230 -16.54 17.15 -10.75
CA LEU A 230 -17.87 16.93 -11.34
C LEU A 230 -18.84 16.31 -10.34
N THR A 231 -18.40 15.27 -9.59
CA THR A 231 -19.21 14.64 -8.53
C THR A 231 -19.59 15.64 -7.41
N LEU A 232 -18.68 16.54 -7.08
CA LEU A 232 -18.92 17.60 -6.09
C LEU A 232 -19.65 18.82 -6.67
N LYS A 233 -20.00 18.81 -7.97
CA LYS A 233 -20.63 19.94 -8.71
C LYS A 233 -19.77 21.21 -8.69
N ILE A 234 -18.45 21.06 -8.72
CA ILE A 234 -17.46 22.12 -8.84
C ILE A 234 -16.99 22.16 -10.29
N LYS A 235 -16.77 23.37 -10.84
CA LYS A 235 -16.18 23.48 -12.18
C LYS A 235 -14.77 22.90 -12.16
N PRO A 236 -14.46 21.93 -13.04
CA PRO A 236 -13.12 21.34 -13.09
C PRO A 236 -12.01 22.36 -13.30
N LYS A 237 -11.04 22.33 -12.40
CA LYS A 237 -9.84 23.16 -12.46
C LYS A 237 -8.67 22.48 -11.77
N ILE A 238 -7.54 22.40 -12.47
CA ILE A 238 -6.28 21.90 -11.92
C ILE A 238 -5.11 22.73 -12.49
N ASP A 239 -4.20 23.13 -11.64
CA ASP A 239 -2.98 23.80 -12.04
C ASP A 239 -1.86 22.77 -12.26
N ILE A 240 -1.28 22.73 -13.45
CA ILE A 240 -0.23 21.80 -13.85
C ILE A 240 1.06 22.57 -14.01
N ILE A 241 2.12 22.18 -13.29
CA ILE A 241 3.41 22.90 -13.32
C ILE A 241 4.21 22.56 -14.58
N LYS A 242 4.22 21.27 -14.96
CA LYS A 242 4.99 20.74 -16.08
C LYS A 242 4.05 20.04 -17.06
N GLU A 243 4.10 20.46 -18.32
CA GLU A 243 3.27 19.87 -19.38
C GLU A 243 3.65 18.42 -19.71
N GLY A 244 2.71 17.73 -20.37
CA GLY A 244 2.87 16.36 -20.83
C GLY A 244 2.73 15.33 -19.69
N TYR A 245 3.08 14.08 -20.02
CA TYR A 245 3.01 12.97 -19.06
C TYR A 245 4.36 12.72 -18.40
N GLY A 246 4.32 12.53 -17.08
CA GLY A 246 5.42 11.97 -16.31
C GLY A 246 5.52 10.46 -16.48
N ARG A 247 6.49 9.87 -15.77
CA ARG A 247 6.72 8.42 -15.85
C ARG A 247 5.53 7.65 -15.28
N GLU A 248 4.98 6.77 -16.09
CA GLU A 248 3.87 5.89 -15.73
C GLU A 248 4.27 4.93 -14.59
N TYR A 249 3.32 4.66 -13.68
CA TYR A 249 3.50 3.73 -12.57
C TYR A 249 2.35 2.72 -12.55
N THR A 250 2.48 1.71 -13.41
CA THR A 250 1.49 0.66 -13.62
C THR A 250 2.16 -0.71 -13.63
N GLY A 251 1.41 -1.74 -13.28
CA GLY A 251 1.88 -3.13 -13.25
C GLY A 251 0.96 -4.07 -14.02
N ASP A 252 1.52 -5.12 -14.57
CA ASP A 252 0.76 -6.25 -15.12
C ASP A 252 0.20 -7.09 -13.98
N ASN A 253 -1.10 -7.40 -13.99
CA ASN A 253 -1.79 -8.19 -12.97
C ASN A 253 -2.17 -9.59 -13.44
N THR A 254 -1.59 -10.07 -14.53
CA THR A 254 -1.94 -11.37 -15.13
C THR A 254 -1.76 -12.52 -14.14
N ILE A 255 -0.68 -12.52 -13.35
CA ILE A 255 -0.43 -13.56 -12.34
C ILE A 255 -1.46 -13.47 -11.21
N LEU A 256 -1.78 -12.27 -10.74
CA LEU A 256 -2.82 -12.05 -9.74
C LEU A 256 -4.17 -12.62 -10.18
N LEU A 257 -4.64 -12.26 -11.37
CA LEU A 257 -5.93 -12.69 -11.91
C LEU A 257 -6.01 -14.22 -12.11
N LYS A 258 -4.91 -14.88 -12.49
CA LYS A 258 -4.84 -16.35 -12.54
C LYS A 258 -5.07 -16.99 -11.17
N ASN A 259 -4.57 -16.38 -10.09
CA ASN A 259 -4.77 -16.88 -8.74
C ASN A 259 -6.17 -16.56 -8.19
N LEU A 260 -6.73 -15.39 -8.54
CA LEU A 260 -8.03 -14.92 -8.04
C LEU A 260 -9.27 -15.46 -8.79
N ARG A 261 -9.10 -16.08 -9.95
CA ARG A 261 -10.16 -16.66 -10.78
C ARG A 261 -11.41 -15.75 -10.95
N ASN A 262 -11.46 -15.01 -12.04
CA ASN A 262 -12.59 -14.13 -12.40
C ASN A 262 -12.86 -12.98 -11.42
N TYR A 263 -11.87 -12.53 -10.69
CA TYR A 263 -11.99 -11.38 -9.79
C TYR A 263 -12.32 -10.11 -10.60
N LYS A 264 -13.29 -9.35 -10.11
CA LYS A 264 -13.65 -8.04 -10.67
C LYS A 264 -13.32 -6.96 -9.65
N PHE A 265 -12.43 -6.06 -10.03
CA PHE A 265 -12.11 -4.89 -9.22
C PHE A 265 -13.30 -3.93 -9.15
N THR A 266 -13.44 -3.25 -8.02
CA THR A 266 -14.40 -2.16 -7.89
C THR A 266 -14.03 -1.05 -8.88
N PRO A 267 -14.96 -0.56 -9.72
CA PRO A 267 -14.68 0.55 -10.62
C PRO A 267 -14.11 1.76 -9.90
N ILE A 268 -13.10 2.40 -10.46
CA ILE A 268 -12.38 3.53 -9.80
C ILE A 268 -13.34 4.67 -9.42
N LYS A 269 -14.33 4.96 -10.23
CA LYS A 269 -15.34 6.00 -9.96
C LYS A 269 -16.17 5.67 -8.71
N GLU A 270 -16.64 4.43 -8.61
CA GLU A 270 -17.40 3.94 -7.45
C GLU A 270 -16.55 4.03 -6.18
N SER A 271 -15.29 3.62 -6.25
CA SER A 271 -14.35 3.70 -5.13
C SER A 271 -14.07 5.15 -4.68
N ILE A 272 -14.00 6.08 -5.64
CA ILE A 272 -13.85 7.52 -5.35
C ILE A 272 -15.13 8.07 -4.71
N ASP A 273 -16.32 7.69 -5.17
CA ASP A 273 -17.59 8.13 -4.60
C ASP A 273 -17.76 7.67 -3.15
N GLU A 274 -17.35 6.44 -2.84
CA GLU A 274 -17.33 5.95 -1.46
C GLU A 274 -16.36 6.77 -0.59
N LEU A 275 -15.18 7.09 -1.12
CA LEU A 275 -14.19 7.87 -0.37
C LEU A 275 -14.63 9.34 -0.19
N ILE A 276 -15.30 9.93 -1.17
CA ILE A 276 -15.94 11.26 -1.03
C ILE A 276 -16.98 11.23 0.09
N SER A 277 -17.82 10.19 0.14
CA SER A 277 -18.83 10.04 1.19
C SER A 277 -18.18 9.93 2.57
N TYR A 278 -17.14 9.11 2.68
CA TYR A 278 -16.34 9.00 3.92
C TYR A 278 -15.82 10.37 4.41
N TYR A 279 -15.21 11.17 3.53
CA TYR A 279 -14.70 12.49 3.92
C TYR A 279 -15.81 13.50 4.23
N LYS A 280 -16.96 13.44 3.55
CA LYS A 280 -18.13 14.28 3.88
C LYS A 280 -18.68 13.98 5.27
N GLU A 281 -18.75 12.71 5.64
CA GLU A 281 -19.21 12.29 6.98
C GLU A 281 -18.18 12.61 8.07
N ASN A 282 -16.93 12.78 7.70
CA ASN A 282 -15.80 12.98 8.61
C ASN A 282 -15.04 14.28 8.31
N MET A 283 -15.75 15.38 8.00
CA MET A 283 -15.14 16.68 7.67
C MET A 283 -14.17 17.19 8.75
N GLY A 284 -14.41 16.85 10.03
CA GLY A 284 -13.54 17.21 11.15
C GLY A 284 -12.13 16.59 11.10
N LEU A 285 -11.91 15.58 10.25
CA LEU A 285 -10.57 15.01 10.03
C LEU A 285 -9.71 15.90 9.12
N ILE A 286 -10.32 16.81 8.34
CA ILE A 286 -9.60 17.63 7.37
C ILE A 286 -9.00 18.85 8.05
N ASP A 287 -7.69 18.84 8.21
CA ASP A 287 -6.90 19.95 8.72
C ASP A 287 -6.47 20.85 7.55
N ARG A 288 -7.05 22.06 7.51
CA ARG A 288 -6.80 23.03 6.44
C ARG A 288 -5.34 23.49 6.40
N ASP A 289 -4.72 23.68 7.56
CA ASP A 289 -3.36 24.22 7.64
C ASP A 289 -2.35 23.20 7.12
N LYS A 290 -2.52 21.93 7.45
CA LYS A 290 -1.71 20.83 6.87
C LYS A 290 -1.86 20.72 5.36
N LEU A 291 -3.06 20.96 4.80
CA LEU A 291 -3.26 20.95 3.36
C LEU A 291 -2.62 22.15 2.65
N LEU A 292 -2.49 23.29 3.32
CA LEU A 292 -1.81 24.47 2.80
C LEU A 292 -0.29 24.33 2.72
N GLU A 293 0.32 23.42 3.50
CA GLU A 293 1.76 23.07 3.39
C GLU A 293 2.10 22.43 2.04
N ASP A 294 1.10 21.90 1.33
CA ASP A 294 1.20 21.29 -0.01
C ASP A 294 2.26 20.18 -0.12
N ASN A 295 2.39 19.38 0.94
CA ASN A 295 3.38 18.31 1.06
C ASN A 295 3.35 17.31 -0.11
N PHE A 296 2.17 17.05 -0.67
CA PHE A 296 2.02 16.23 -1.88
C PHE A 296 2.81 16.81 -3.05
N LEU A 297 2.63 18.11 -3.34
CA LEU A 297 3.27 18.78 -4.48
C LEU A 297 4.79 18.86 -4.29
N GLU A 298 5.25 19.19 -3.10
CA GLU A 298 6.68 19.23 -2.78
C GLU A 298 7.35 17.85 -2.92
N TYR A 299 6.66 16.79 -2.52
CA TYR A 299 7.15 15.44 -2.77
C TYR A 299 7.19 15.10 -4.25
N ALA A 300 6.13 15.42 -5.01
CA ALA A 300 6.07 15.15 -6.45
C ALA A 300 7.18 15.86 -7.24
N LYS A 301 7.58 17.07 -6.85
CA LYS A 301 8.71 17.79 -7.45
C LYS A 301 10.06 17.09 -7.22
N LYS A 302 10.25 16.43 -6.08
CA LYS A 302 11.51 15.78 -5.72
C LYS A 302 11.73 14.44 -6.42
N ILE A 303 10.67 13.79 -6.87
CA ILE A 303 10.74 12.43 -7.44
C ILE A 303 10.67 12.38 -8.97
N ASN A 304 10.50 13.53 -9.61
CA ASN A 304 10.52 13.74 -11.06
C ASN A 304 11.79 14.57 -11.42
#